data_dd41c73994064516a26e060b3532e7a1
#
_entry.id   dd41c73994064516a26e060b3532e7a1
#
_cell.length_a   1.000
_cell.length_b   1.000
_cell.length_c   1.000
_cell.angle_alpha   90.00
_cell.angle_beta   90.00
_cell.angle_gamma   90.00
#
_symmetry.space_group_name_H-M   'P 1'
#
loop_
_entity.id
_entity.type
_entity.pdbx_description
1 polymer ?
#
loop_
_entity_poly.entity_id
_entity_poly.type
_entity_poly.pdbx_seq_one_letter_code
_entity_poly.pdbx_strand_id
1 'polypeptide(L)'
;LAALLALSRQHRDKASIDALNLTALDREIKAARETAAGEGLVAVNIMKAVAEHPLLVRQACASGADAIVMGAGLPLDLPELTADYPKMALIPILSDARGIGLLIKKWLRKGRLPDAIVIEHPRYAGGHLGAARIEDLNDSRFDFDNVLSQTRQLLHDLQIEPEQIPLICAGGINTPQQVRQLLANGASAVQLGSAFAVSEEGDAHPEFKRVLAEAKAEDIVEFMSVAGLPARGVMTPWLKNYLKRESLLQSKARCGAERCAAGLHCLTVCGLRDGLAKFGQFCIDSQLAAAMRGEISKGLFFRGASRLPFGEAIRPVRELIEYMLLGRWPAALSGGQACITASG
;
A
#
# COMPACT_ATOMS: atom_id res chain seq x y z
N LEU A 1 18.02 -4.82 7.54
CA LEU A 1 17.35 -5.14 6.26
C LEU A 1 18.33 -5.18 5.10
N ALA A 2 19.14 -4.14 4.83
CA ALA A 2 20.07 -4.07 3.69
C ALA A 2 21.05 -5.28 3.61
N ALA A 3 21.59 -5.73 4.74
CA ALA A 3 22.47 -6.89 4.79
C ALA A 3 21.76 -8.21 4.45
N LEU A 4 20.52 -8.39 4.90
CA LEU A 4 19.71 -9.57 4.58
C LEU A 4 19.28 -9.57 3.11
N LEU A 5 18.93 -8.40 2.56
CA LEU A 5 18.65 -8.23 1.13
C LEU A 5 19.89 -8.50 0.27
N ALA A 6 21.10 -8.16 0.74
CA ALA A 6 22.34 -8.50 0.05
C ALA A 6 22.62 -10.01 0.07
N LEU A 7 22.36 -10.68 1.22
CA LEU A 7 22.51 -12.13 1.36
C LEU A 7 21.48 -12.89 0.50
N SER A 8 20.21 -12.45 0.44
CA SER A 8 19.19 -13.09 -0.38
C SER A 8 19.54 -13.09 -1.88
N ARG A 9 20.33 -12.13 -2.34
CA ARG A 9 20.81 -12.06 -3.74
C ARG A 9 22.00 -12.95 -4.06
N GLN A 10 22.73 -13.41 -3.06
CA GLN A 10 23.80 -14.39 -3.24
C GLN A 10 23.22 -15.81 -3.35
N HIS A 11 22.08 -16.07 -2.74
CA HIS A 11 21.34 -17.32 -2.86
C HIS A 11 20.35 -17.22 -4.02
N ARG A 12 20.44 -18.17 -4.96
CA ARG A 12 19.55 -18.22 -6.14
C ARG A 12 18.41 -19.22 -5.98
N ASP A 13 18.37 -19.92 -4.88
CA ASP A 13 17.26 -20.86 -4.61
C ASP A 13 16.14 -20.16 -3.81
N LYS A 14 14.92 -20.46 -4.20
CA LYS A 14 13.72 -19.84 -3.60
C LYS A 14 13.60 -20.13 -2.10
N ALA A 15 13.92 -21.33 -1.66
CA ALA A 15 13.75 -21.73 -0.26
C ALA A 15 14.65 -20.90 0.67
N SER A 16 15.91 -20.69 0.30
CA SER A 16 16.83 -19.83 1.05
C SER A 16 16.37 -18.37 1.08
N ILE A 17 15.85 -17.86 -0.03
CA ILE A 17 15.35 -16.49 -0.11
C ILE A 17 14.11 -16.33 0.79
N ASP A 18 13.17 -17.26 0.73
CA ASP A 18 11.97 -17.24 1.57
C ASP A 18 12.35 -17.29 3.06
N ALA A 19 13.27 -18.16 3.46
CA ALA A 19 13.76 -18.24 4.85
C ALA A 19 14.41 -16.93 5.31
N LEU A 20 15.20 -16.27 4.45
CA LEU A 20 15.81 -14.97 4.74
C LEU A 20 14.76 -13.86 4.85
N ASN A 21 13.72 -13.88 4.01
CA ASN A 21 12.61 -12.94 4.09
C ASN A 21 11.82 -13.07 5.40
N LEU A 22 11.55 -14.30 5.83
CA LEU A 22 10.88 -14.55 7.13
C LEU A 22 11.76 -14.08 8.29
N THR A 23 13.07 -14.33 8.25
CA THR A 23 14.02 -13.84 9.25
C THR A 23 14.07 -12.31 9.28
N ALA A 24 14.04 -11.66 8.11
CA ALA A 24 14.00 -10.21 8.02
C ALA A 24 12.72 -9.64 8.63
N LEU A 25 11.58 -10.22 8.28
CA LEU A 25 10.28 -9.83 8.83
C LEU A 25 10.23 -9.94 10.35
N ASP A 26 10.74 -11.05 10.92
CA ASP A 26 10.84 -11.23 12.36
C ASP A 26 11.65 -10.12 13.05
N ARG A 27 12.81 -9.79 12.49
CA ARG A 27 13.70 -8.75 13.03
C ARG A 27 13.05 -7.36 12.97
N GLU A 28 12.42 -7.03 11.85
CA GLU A 28 11.75 -5.72 11.68
C GLU A 28 10.57 -5.56 12.65
N ILE A 29 9.75 -6.61 12.86
CA ILE A 29 8.65 -6.56 13.82
C ILE A 29 9.20 -6.37 15.25
N LYS A 30 10.23 -7.11 15.64
CA LYS A 30 10.84 -6.99 16.98
C LYS A 30 11.44 -5.61 17.19
N ALA A 31 12.19 -5.08 16.21
CA ALA A 31 12.75 -3.74 16.29
C ALA A 31 11.66 -2.66 16.36
N ALA A 32 10.57 -2.80 15.60
CA ALA A 32 9.44 -1.89 15.67
C ALA A 32 8.77 -1.91 17.06
N ARG A 33 8.57 -3.09 17.64
CA ARG A 33 8.02 -3.24 19.01
C ARG A 33 8.92 -2.65 20.08
N GLU A 34 10.23 -2.86 19.98
CA GLU A 34 11.22 -2.24 20.88
C GLU A 34 11.14 -0.71 20.80
N THR A 35 11.08 -0.16 19.58
CA THR A 35 10.97 1.28 19.34
C THR A 35 9.65 1.84 19.85
N ALA A 36 8.54 1.12 19.67
CA ALA A 36 7.22 1.52 20.15
C ALA A 36 7.12 1.49 21.70
N ALA A 37 8.01 0.76 22.38
CA ALA A 37 8.09 0.69 23.85
C ALA A 37 6.74 0.39 24.56
N GLY A 38 5.85 -0.34 23.88
CA GLY A 38 4.50 -0.67 24.37
C GLY A 38 3.43 0.35 24.03
N GLU A 39 3.78 1.43 23.35
CA GLU A 39 2.82 2.43 22.84
C GLU A 39 2.32 2.06 21.45
N GLY A 40 1.01 2.21 21.22
CA GLY A 40 0.38 1.94 19.92
C GLY A 40 0.38 0.45 19.52
N LEU A 41 0.12 0.20 18.24
CA LEU A 41 0.06 -1.13 17.64
C LEU A 41 1.10 -1.26 16.52
N VAL A 42 1.80 -2.39 16.49
CA VAL A 42 2.68 -2.76 15.38
C VAL A 42 1.90 -3.62 14.39
N ALA A 43 1.55 -3.05 13.25
CA ALA A 43 0.80 -3.73 12.19
C ALA A 43 1.71 -4.08 11.01
N VAL A 44 1.51 -5.26 10.43
CA VAL A 44 2.24 -5.70 9.22
C VAL A 44 1.33 -5.63 8.02
N ASN A 45 1.72 -4.85 7.00
CA ASN A 45 0.99 -4.77 5.75
C ASN A 45 1.51 -5.84 4.77
N ILE A 46 0.64 -6.77 4.38
CA ILE A 46 0.96 -7.87 3.48
C ILE A 46 0.04 -7.84 2.27
N MET A 47 0.61 -7.88 1.06
CA MET A 47 -0.19 -7.94 -0.16
C MET A 47 -0.67 -9.36 -0.44
N LYS A 48 -1.98 -9.54 -0.67
CA LYS A 48 -2.58 -10.83 -1.07
C LYS A 48 -2.00 -11.39 -2.37
N ALA A 49 -1.55 -10.52 -3.27
CA ALA A 49 -0.95 -10.90 -4.54
C ALA A 49 0.44 -11.56 -4.42
N VAL A 50 1.11 -11.45 -3.26
CA VAL A 50 2.41 -12.11 -3.00
C VAL A 50 2.17 -13.61 -2.82
N ALA A 51 2.96 -14.44 -3.51
CA ALA A 51 2.79 -15.90 -3.48
C ALA A 51 2.97 -16.48 -2.06
N GLU A 52 3.93 -15.95 -1.32
CA GLU A 52 4.28 -16.37 0.05
C GLU A 52 3.45 -15.67 1.14
N HIS A 53 2.36 -14.94 0.80
CA HIS A 53 1.56 -14.25 1.81
C HIS A 53 1.13 -15.14 2.99
N PRO A 54 0.81 -16.46 2.82
CA PRO A 54 0.45 -17.29 3.97
C PRO A 54 1.61 -17.49 4.95
N LEU A 55 2.84 -17.62 4.45
CA LEU A 55 4.04 -17.75 5.28
C LEU A 55 4.35 -16.42 6.00
N LEU A 56 4.22 -15.30 5.29
CA LEU A 56 4.44 -13.97 5.86
C LEU A 56 3.42 -13.65 6.96
N VAL A 57 2.12 -14.00 6.76
CA VAL A 57 1.08 -13.85 7.78
C VAL A 57 1.44 -14.64 9.04
N ARG A 58 1.76 -15.92 8.90
CA ARG A 58 2.13 -16.78 10.03
C ARG A 58 3.38 -16.28 10.76
N GLN A 59 4.39 -15.85 9.99
CA GLN A 59 5.60 -15.27 10.58
C GLN A 59 5.29 -13.98 11.35
N ALA A 60 4.49 -13.09 10.80
CA ALA A 60 4.10 -11.84 11.46
C ALA A 60 3.39 -12.13 12.80
N CYS A 61 2.48 -13.10 12.81
CA CYS A 61 1.82 -13.56 14.04
C CYS A 61 2.83 -14.13 15.05
N ALA A 62 3.71 -15.03 14.62
CA ALA A 62 4.72 -15.65 15.47
C ALA A 62 5.74 -14.63 16.02
N SER A 63 6.06 -13.60 15.27
CA SER A 63 6.97 -12.51 15.66
C SER A 63 6.33 -11.49 16.61
N GLY A 64 5.03 -11.61 16.90
CA GLY A 64 4.32 -10.77 17.85
C GLY A 64 3.82 -9.44 17.26
N ALA A 65 3.51 -9.37 16.00
CA ALA A 65 2.73 -8.26 15.47
C ALA A 65 1.36 -8.18 16.16
N ASP A 66 0.78 -6.98 16.24
CA ASP A 66 -0.54 -6.77 16.84
C ASP A 66 -1.66 -6.86 15.79
N ALA A 67 -1.35 -6.54 14.54
CA ALA A 67 -2.33 -6.54 13.44
C ALA A 67 -1.73 -6.99 12.10
N ILE A 68 -2.59 -7.57 11.26
CA ILE A 68 -2.31 -7.81 9.83
C ILE A 68 -3.20 -6.89 9.01
N VAL A 69 -2.57 -6.01 8.21
CA VAL A 69 -3.24 -5.20 7.21
C VAL A 69 -3.07 -5.88 5.86
N MET A 70 -4.14 -6.16 5.12
CA MET A 70 -4.03 -6.92 3.87
C MET A 70 -4.89 -6.34 2.74
N GLY A 71 -4.24 -6.03 1.63
CA GLY A 71 -4.84 -5.55 0.39
C GLY A 71 -4.25 -6.23 -0.86
N ALA A 72 -4.37 -5.58 -2.01
CA ALA A 72 -3.97 -6.13 -3.32
C ALA A 72 -4.62 -7.50 -3.61
N GLY A 73 -5.92 -7.57 -3.43
CA GLY A 73 -6.79 -8.73 -3.56
C GLY A 73 -7.67 -8.93 -2.33
N LEU A 74 -8.74 -9.73 -2.45
CA LEU A 74 -9.65 -10.01 -1.33
C LEU A 74 -9.03 -11.04 -0.38
N PRO A 75 -8.76 -10.70 0.90
CA PRO A 75 -8.12 -11.58 1.86
C PRO A 75 -9.12 -12.55 2.51
N LEU A 76 -9.79 -13.37 1.70
CA LEU A 76 -10.87 -14.23 2.20
C LEU A 76 -10.39 -15.36 3.11
N ASP A 77 -9.12 -15.73 3.03
CA ASP A 77 -8.46 -16.80 3.81
C ASP A 77 -7.72 -16.28 5.04
N LEU A 78 -7.70 -14.97 5.29
CA LEU A 78 -6.96 -14.38 6.40
C LEU A 78 -7.42 -14.91 7.78
N PRO A 79 -8.73 -15.11 8.05
CA PRO A 79 -9.18 -15.71 9.30
C PRO A 79 -8.58 -17.11 9.56
N GLU A 80 -8.49 -17.95 8.54
CA GLU A 80 -7.92 -19.30 8.67
C GLU A 80 -6.40 -19.27 8.88
N LEU A 81 -5.72 -18.34 8.18
CA LEU A 81 -4.27 -18.18 8.32
C LEU A 81 -3.85 -17.73 9.73
N THR A 82 -4.77 -17.10 10.47
CA THR A 82 -4.54 -16.53 11.81
C THR A 82 -5.32 -17.24 12.90
N ALA A 83 -5.92 -18.41 12.62
CA ALA A 83 -6.79 -19.13 13.57
C ALA A 83 -6.11 -19.44 14.91
N ASP A 84 -4.81 -19.76 14.89
CA ASP A 84 -4.01 -20.03 16.09
C ASP A 84 -3.65 -18.77 16.90
N TYR A 85 -4.00 -17.59 16.39
CA TYR A 85 -3.68 -16.27 16.98
C TYR A 85 -4.95 -15.42 17.17
N PRO A 86 -5.85 -15.79 18.08
CA PRO A 86 -7.19 -15.18 18.21
C PRO A 86 -7.17 -13.69 18.61
N LYS A 87 -6.04 -13.20 19.13
CA LYS A 87 -5.85 -11.76 19.46
C LYS A 87 -5.32 -10.93 18.31
N MET A 88 -4.93 -11.56 17.19
CA MET A 88 -4.43 -10.84 16.02
C MET A 88 -5.55 -9.99 15.41
N ALA A 89 -5.33 -8.69 15.32
CA ALA A 89 -6.26 -7.79 14.64
C ALA A 89 -6.14 -7.97 13.10
N LEU A 90 -7.29 -8.11 12.42
CA LEU A 90 -7.36 -8.36 10.98
C LEU A 90 -7.99 -7.15 10.30
N ILE A 91 -7.20 -6.46 9.47
CA ILE A 91 -7.55 -5.18 8.85
C ILE A 91 -7.45 -5.30 7.32
N PRO A 92 -8.52 -5.70 6.63
CA PRO A 92 -8.53 -5.75 5.17
C PRO A 92 -8.54 -4.35 4.56
N ILE A 93 -7.90 -4.21 3.39
CA ILE A 93 -7.96 -2.99 2.56
C ILE A 93 -8.89 -3.25 1.38
N LEU A 94 -9.88 -2.39 1.22
CA LEU A 94 -10.90 -2.45 0.16
C LEU A 94 -11.17 -1.04 -0.36
N SER A 95 -11.88 -0.93 -1.49
CA SER A 95 -12.10 0.37 -2.13
C SER A 95 -13.58 0.73 -2.28
N ASP A 96 -14.49 -0.23 -2.22
CA ASP A 96 -15.92 0.00 -2.37
C ASP A 96 -16.78 -0.81 -1.40
N ALA A 97 -18.01 -0.38 -1.19
CA ALA A 97 -18.97 -1.03 -0.28
C ALA A 97 -19.36 -2.45 -0.73
N ARG A 98 -19.32 -2.74 -2.04
CA ARG A 98 -19.62 -4.07 -2.58
C ARG A 98 -18.55 -5.08 -2.16
N GLY A 99 -17.28 -4.70 -2.31
CA GLY A 99 -16.14 -5.51 -1.87
C GLY A 99 -16.16 -5.74 -0.36
N ILE A 100 -16.44 -4.68 0.41
CA ILE A 100 -16.61 -4.73 1.86
C ILE A 100 -17.72 -5.72 2.24
N GLY A 101 -18.88 -5.60 1.62
CA GLY A 101 -20.03 -6.49 1.87
C GLY A 101 -19.74 -7.96 1.54
N LEU A 102 -19.05 -8.21 0.44
CA LEU A 102 -18.62 -9.57 0.08
C LEU A 102 -17.69 -10.16 1.15
N LEU A 103 -16.69 -9.39 1.58
CA LEU A 103 -15.72 -9.83 2.59
C LEU A 103 -16.42 -10.11 3.93
N ILE A 104 -17.19 -9.17 4.46
CA ILE A 104 -17.90 -9.33 5.75
C ILE A 104 -18.79 -10.58 5.73
N LYS A 105 -19.61 -10.76 4.69
CA LYS A 105 -20.49 -11.94 4.55
C LYS A 105 -19.69 -13.26 4.48
N LYS A 106 -18.51 -13.25 3.86
CA LYS A 106 -17.65 -14.44 3.81
C LYS A 106 -16.99 -14.74 5.15
N TRP A 107 -16.50 -13.71 5.84
CA TRP A 107 -15.85 -13.88 7.13
C TRP A 107 -16.86 -14.24 8.25
N LEU A 108 -18.07 -13.69 8.22
CA LEU A 108 -19.17 -14.09 9.14
C LEU A 108 -19.44 -15.59 9.12
N ARG A 109 -19.39 -16.22 7.93
CA ARG A 109 -19.55 -17.69 7.80
C ARG A 109 -18.41 -18.47 8.45
N LYS A 110 -17.30 -17.81 8.75
CA LYS A 110 -16.14 -18.36 9.47
C LYS A 110 -16.11 -17.95 10.93
N GLY A 111 -17.18 -17.31 11.42
CA GLY A 111 -17.27 -16.82 12.79
C GLY A 111 -16.33 -15.65 13.12
N ARG A 112 -15.90 -14.86 12.10
CA ARG A 112 -14.96 -13.75 12.28
C ARG A 112 -15.48 -12.48 11.61
N LEU A 113 -15.23 -11.33 12.26
CA LEU A 113 -15.41 -10.00 11.70
C LEU A 113 -14.02 -9.33 11.52
N PRO A 114 -13.87 -8.39 10.58
CA PRO A 114 -12.72 -7.48 10.59
C PRO A 114 -12.66 -6.67 11.88
N ASP A 115 -11.46 -6.43 12.41
CA ASP A 115 -11.26 -5.54 13.56
C ASP A 115 -11.25 -4.06 13.14
N ALA A 116 -10.95 -3.78 11.88
CA ALA A 116 -11.16 -2.50 11.19
C ALA A 116 -11.14 -2.75 9.68
N ILE A 117 -11.56 -1.78 8.88
CA ILE A 117 -11.46 -1.82 7.41
C ILE A 117 -10.78 -0.56 6.92
N VAL A 118 -9.72 -0.70 6.12
CA VAL A 118 -9.16 0.42 5.37
C VAL A 118 -9.93 0.57 4.06
N ILE A 119 -10.47 1.77 3.84
CA ILE A 119 -11.11 2.18 2.59
C ILE A 119 -10.08 2.98 1.78
N GLU A 120 -9.47 2.35 0.79
CA GLU A 120 -8.47 2.98 -0.04
C GLU A 120 -9.08 3.54 -1.32
N HIS A 121 -8.96 4.86 -1.53
CA HIS A 121 -9.53 5.52 -2.70
C HIS A 121 -8.63 5.36 -3.94
N PRO A 122 -9.06 4.64 -4.99
CA PRO A 122 -8.21 4.30 -6.15
C PRO A 122 -7.70 5.53 -6.91
N ARG A 123 -8.50 6.61 -6.98
CA ARG A 123 -8.11 7.87 -7.64
C ARG A 123 -6.84 8.48 -7.06
N TYR A 124 -6.54 8.25 -5.77
CA TYR A 124 -5.48 8.97 -5.05
C TYR A 124 -4.40 8.07 -4.50
N ALA A 125 -4.66 6.78 -4.35
CA ALA A 125 -3.70 5.81 -3.85
C ALA A 125 -2.44 5.71 -4.71
N GLY A 126 -1.35 5.28 -4.12
CA GLY A 126 -0.10 4.90 -4.80
C GLY A 126 0.10 3.39 -4.79
N GLY A 127 0.95 2.87 -5.64
CA GLY A 127 1.12 1.43 -5.76
C GLY A 127 -0.03 0.78 -6.53
N HIS A 128 -0.48 -0.39 -6.08
CA HIS A 128 -1.65 -1.05 -6.67
C HIS A 128 -2.94 -0.36 -6.23
N LEU A 129 -3.80 -0.09 -7.19
CA LEU A 129 -5.05 0.63 -6.99
C LEU A 129 -6.20 -0.38 -6.83
N GLY A 130 -7.11 -0.11 -5.91
CA GLY A 130 -8.21 -1.00 -5.56
C GLY A 130 -9.36 -1.07 -6.59
N ALA A 131 -9.12 -0.70 -7.85
CA ALA A 131 -10.07 -0.81 -8.96
C ALA A 131 -9.64 -1.96 -9.90
N ALA A 132 -10.61 -2.55 -10.60
CA ALA A 132 -10.33 -3.62 -11.55
C ALA A 132 -9.72 -3.12 -12.87
N ARG A 133 -10.03 -1.87 -13.26
CA ARG A 133 -9.58 -1.25 -14.52
C ARG A 133 -9.17 0.19 -14.27
N ILE A 134 -8.27 0.70 -15.12
CA ILE A 134 -7.80 2.10 -15.03
C ILE A 134 -8.96 3.07 -15.29
N GLU A 135 -9.87 2.75 -16.21
CA GLU A 135 -11.01 3.57 -16.56
C GLU A 135 -11.99 3.77 -15.40
N ASP A 136 -12.02 2.84 -14.44
CA ASP A 136 -12.91 2.88 -13.29
C ASP A 136 -12.37 3.77 -12.14
N LEU A 137 -11.14 4.24 -12.19
CA LEU A 137 -10.48 4.96 -11.07
C LEU A 137 -11.24 6.21 -10.60
N ASN A 138 -12.02 6.83 -11.50
CA ASN A 138 -12.79 8.03 -11.23
C ASN A 138 -14.28 7.76 -10.96
N ASP A 139 -14.69 6.50 -10.82
CA ASP A 139 -16.07 6.14 -10.53
C ASP A 139 -16.45 6.59 -9.10
N SER A 140 -17.60 7.24 -8.98
CA SER A 140 -18.12 7.77 -7.70
C SER A 140 -18.40 6.70 -6.65
N ARG A 141 -18.50 5.42 -7.05
CA ARG A 141 -18.62 4.30 -6.10
C ARG A 141 -17.47 4.20 -5.12
N PHE A 142 -16.32 4.82 -5.43
CA PHE A 142 -15.13 4.86 -4.59
C PHE A 142 -15.05 6.12 -3.72
N ASP A 143 -15.88 7.12 -3.95
CA ASP A 143 -15.89 8.35 -3.15
C ASP A 143 -16.18 8.01 -1.68
N PHE A 144 -15.40 8.56 -0.76
CA PHE A 144 -15.46 8.21 0.66
C PHE A 144 -16.87 8.33 1.24
N ASP A 145 -17.61 9.39 0.90
CA ASP A 145 -18.98 9.61 1.41
C ASP A 145 -19.93 8.48 1.00
N ASN A 146 -19.81 8.02 -0.26
CA ASN A 146 -20.58 6.90 -0.78
C ASN A 146 -20.19 5.59 -0.09
N VAL A 147 -18.89 5.30 0.03
CA VAL A 147 -18.43 4.04 0.64
C VAL A 147 -18.76 4.01 2.12
N LEU A 148 -18.54 5.10 2.86
CA LEU A 148 -18.86 5.21 4.28
C LEU A 148 -20.37 5.01 4.54
N SER A 149 -21.23 5.74 3.78
CA SER A 149 -22.68 5.66 3.92
C SER A 149 -23.19 4.25 3.60
N GLN A 150 -22.80 3.68 2.46
CA GLN A 150 -23.23 2.35 2.04
C GLN A 150 -22.71 1.24 2.97
N THR A 151 -21.48 1.40 3.50
CA THR A 151 -20.93 0.43 4.46
C THR A 151 -21.69 0.46 5.77
N ARG A 152 -22.05 1.63 6.30
CA ARG A 152 -22.87 1.73 7.50
C ARG A 152 -24.25 1.12 7.31
N GLN A 153 -24.90 1.38 6.17
CA GLN A 153 -26.17 0.75 5.85
C GLN A 153 -26.05 -0.78 5.81
N LEU A 154 -24.96 -1.29 5.20
CA LEU A 154 -24.69 -2.72 5.18
C LEU A 154 -24.50 -3.31 6.58
N LEU A 155 -23.77 -2.63 7.47
CA LEU A 155 -23.56 -3.07 8.86
C LEU A 155 -24.89 -3.11 9.62
N HIS A 156 -25.71 -2.08 9.48
CA HIS A 156 -27.07 -2.03 10.04
C HIS A 156 -27.91 -3.21 9.55
N ASP A 157 -27.92 -3.48 8.24
CA ASP A 157 -28.71 -4.59 7.66
C ASP A 157 -28.22 -5.97 8.14
N LEU A 158 -26.95 -6.08 8.51
CA LEU A 158 -26.34 -7.29 9.09
C LEU A 158 -26.44 -7.33 10.62
N GLN A 159 -27.05 -6.34 11.25
CA GLN A 159 -27.16 -6.21 12.72
C GLN A 159 -25.78 -6.17 13.40
N ILE A 160 -24.83 -5.51 12.77
CA ILE A 160 -23.48 -5.26 13.31
C ILE A 160 -23.41 -3.79 13.72
N GLU A 161 -23.07 -3.54 14.98
CA GLU A 161 -22.89 -2.17 15.47
C GLU A 161 -21.70 -1.50 14.74
N PRO A 162 -21.84 -0.27 14.25
CA PRO A 162 -20.80 0.42 13.47
C PRO A 162 -19.45 0.53 14.21
N GLU A 163 -19.49 0.61 15.53
CA GLU A 163 -18.31 0.70 16.40
C GLU A 163 -17.48 -0.59 16.45
N GLN A 164 -18.07 -1.72 16.07
CA GLN A 164 -17.38 -3.01 16.03
C GLN A 164 -16.38 -3.10 14.86
N ILE A 165 -16.60 -2.31 13.81
CA ILE A 165 -15.73 -2.30 12.62
C ILE A 165 -15.36 -0.86 12.27
N PRO A 166 -14.35 -0.28 12.92
CA PRO A 166 -13.82 1.05 12.57
C PRO A 166 -13.47 1.16 11.09
N LEU A 167 -13.88 2.24 10.44
CA LEU A 167 -13.61 2.52 9.04
C LEU A 167 -12.47 3.54 8.93
N ILE A 168 -11.41 3.19 8.21
CA ILE A 168 -10.17 3.97 8.08
C ILE A 168 -10.06 4.44 6.63
N CYS A 169 -10.14 5.75 6.38
CA CYS A 169 -9.99 6.28 5.03
C CYS A 169 -8.51 6.43 4.64
N ALA A 170 -8.16 5.99 3.43
CA ALA A 170 -6.81 6.05 2.88
C ALA A 170 -6.80 6.55 1.43
N GLY A 171 -5.73 7.26 1.06
CA GLY A 171 -5.55 7.80 -0.29
C GLY A 171 -5.95 9.27 -0.43
N GLY A 172 -5.00 10.10 -0.82
CA GLY A 172 -5.22 11.51 -1.11
C GLY A 172 -5.31 12.46 0.07
N ILE A 173 -5.20 11.96 1.29
CA ILE A 173 -5.33 12.76 2.51
C ILE A 173 -4.00 13.47 2.79
N ASN A 174 -4.00 14.80 2.75
CA ASN A 174 -2.78 15.60 2.87
C ASN A 174 -2.97 16.91 3.63
N THR A 175 -4.18 17.20 4.14
CA THR A 175 -4.48 18.38 4.93
C THR A 175 -5.26 18.06 6.21
N PRO A 176 -5.11 18.89 7.27
CA PRO A 176 -5.89 18.75 8.48
C PRO A 176 -7.41 18.89 8.27
N GLN A 177 -7.81 19.70 7.27
CA GLN A 177 -9.22 19.85 6.91
C GLN A 177 -9.81 18.55 6.40
N GLN A 178 -9.11 17.84 5.49
CA GLN A 178 -9.56 16.54 4.99
C GLN A 178 -9.69 15.54 6.13
N VAL A 179 -8.73 15.50 7.06
CA VAL A 179 -8.84 14.61 8.23
C VAL A 179 -10.10 14.91 9.03
N ARG A 180 -10.34 16.18 9.41
CA ARG A 180 -11.53 16.58 10.17
C ARG A 180 -12.83 16.27 9.42
N GLN A 181 -12.87 16.53 8.10
CA GLN A 181 -14.05 16.25 7.28
C GLN A 181 -14.36 14.75 7.24
N LEU A 182 -13.36 13.90 7.01
CA LEU A 182 -13.55 12.45 6.98
C LEU A 182 -14.03 11.92 8.33
N LEU A 183 -13.45 12.39 9.43
CA LEU A 183 -13.91 12.02 10.78
C LEU A 183 -15.35 12.49 11.03
N ALA A 184 -15.72 13.71 10.63
CA ALA A 184 -17.08 14.24 10.73
C ALA A 184 -18.07 13.43 9.87
N ASN A 185 -17.64 12.94 8.71
CA ASN A 185 -18.44 12.08 7.82
C ASN A 185 -18.47 10.62 8.31
N GLY A 186 -17.76 10.33 9.45
CA GLY A 186 -17.81 9.10 10.21
C GLY A 186 -16.76 8.06 9.86
N ALA A 187 -15.67 8.44 9.26
CA ALA A 187 -14.47 7.64 9.38
C ALA A 187 -14.00 7.61 10.84
N SER A 188 -13.47 6.48 11.29
CA SER A 188 -12.91 6.34 12.63
C SER A 188 -11.45 6.81 12.69
N ALA A 189 -10.74 6.73 11.55
CA ALA A 189 -9.35 7.15 11.42
C ALA A 189 -8.99 7.43 9.95
N VAL A 190 -7.76 7.88 9.72
CA VAL A 190 -7.16 8.04 8.39
C VAL A 190 -5.82 7.33 8.31
N GLN A 191 -5.47 6.85 7.10
CA GLN A 191 -4.18 6.22 6.80
C GLN A 191 -3.46 7.05 5.74
N LEU A 192 -2.19 7.37 6.00
CA LEU A 192 -1.32 8.10 5.09
C LEU A 192 -0.11 7.23 4.71
N GLY A 193 0.17 7.09 3.41
CA GLY A 193 1.32 6.34 2.90
C GLY A 193 2.44 7.27 2.44
N SER A 194 2.25 7.96 1.28
CA SER A 194 3.30 8.74 0.63
C SER A 194 3.92 9.81 1.52
N ALA A 195 3.12 10.46 2.40
CA ALA A 195 3.61 11.50 3.30
C ALA A 195 4.63 10.96 4.32
N PHE A 196 4.38 9.75 4.86
CA PHE A 196 5.33 9.10 5.76
C PHE A 196 6.55 8.52 5.01
N ALA A 197 6.35 8.02 3.78
CA ALA A 197 7.45 7.48 2.97
C ALA A 197 8.53 8.53 2.64
N VAL A 198 8.19 9.81 2.64
CA VAL A 198 9.13 10.93 2.39
C VAL A 198 9.57 11.65 3.67
N SER A 199 9.32 11.08 4.86
CA SER A 199 9.77 11.66 6.12
C SER A 199 11.28 11.45 6.36
N GLU A 200 11.87 12.22 7.27
CA GLU A 200 13.29 12.09 7.63
C GLU A 200 13.60 10.71 8.20
N GLU A 201 12.74 10.18 9.08
CA GLU A 201 12.90 8.90 9.76
C GLU A 201 12.58 7.69 8.87
N GLY A 202 11.92 7.89 7.72
CA GLY A 202 11.72 6.80 6.76
C GLY A 202 13.07 6.20 6.34
N ASP A 203 13.19 4.87 6.36
CA ASP A 203 14.43 4.13 6.07
C ASP A 203 14.73 4.00 4.57
N ALA A 204 13.89 4.56 3.70
CA ALA A 204 14.11 4.55 2.26
C ALA A 204 15.34 5.34 1.85
N HIS A 205 15.98 4.89 0.76
CA HIS A 205 17.16 5.58 0.19
C HIS A 205 16.84 7.06 -0.08
N PRO A 206 17.77 8.02 0.17
CA PRO A 206 17.53 9.44 -0.07
C PRO A 206 16.97 9.77 -1.46
N GLU A 207 17.53 9.14 -2.52
CA GLU A 207 17.01 9.30 -3.89
C GLU A 207 15.58 8.79 -4.06
N PHE A 208 15.18 7.73 -3.33
CA PHE A 208 13.80 7.28 -3.33
C PHE A 208 12.87 8.38 -2.80
N LYS A 209 13.20 8.94 -1.64
CA LYS A 209 12.43 10.04 -1.02
C LYS A 209 12.37 11.25 -1.94
N ARG A 210 13.50 11.64 -2.55
CA ARG A 210 13.60 12.77 -3.46
C ARG A 210 12.71 12.59 -4.69
N VAL A 211 12.75 11.44 -5.35
CA VAL A 211 11.89 11.13 -6.51
C VAL A 211 10.41 11.27 -6.16
N LEU A 212 10.01 10.81 -4.97
CA LEU A 212 8.62 10.94 -4.54
C LEU A 212 8.26 12.39 -4.19
N ALA A 213 9.14 13.11 -3.53
CA ALA A 213 8.90 14.48 -3.07
C ALA A 213 8.81 15.47 -4.23
N GLU A 214 9.75 15.38 -5.19
CA GLU A 214 9.85 16.30 -6.33
C GLU A 214 8.85 16.01 -7.46
N ALA A 215 8.19 14.83 -7.45
CA ALA A 215 7.23 14.46 -8.52
C ALA A 215 6.04 15.42 -8.55
N LYS A 216 5.83 16.04 -9.71
CA LYS A 216 4.67 16.90 -10.00
C LYS A 216 3.47 16.06 -10.44
N ALA A 217 2.29 16.67 -10.52
CA ALA A 217 1.07 15.96 -10.90
C ALA A 217 1.18 15.28 -12.28
N GLU A 218 1.83 15.95 -13.23
CA GLU A 218 2.07 15.42 -14.59
C GLU A 218 3.08 14.27 -14.65
N ASP A 219 3.90 14.10 -13.61
CA ASP A 219 4.85 13.00 -13.52
C ASP A 219 4.22 11.73 -12.92
N ILE A 220 3.00 11.80 -12.43
CA ILE A 220 2.34 10.68 -11.78
C ILE A 220 1.38 10.04 -12.77
N VAL A 221 1.61 8.76 -13.08
CA VAL A 221 0.89 8.05 -14.13
C VAL A 221 0.34 6.72 -13.68
N GLU A 222 -0.78 6.34 -14.27
CA GLU A 222 -1.39 5.02 -14.11
C GLU A 222 -0.91 4.08 -15.21
N PHE A 223 -0.76 2.82 -14.85
CA PHE A 223 -0.39 1.75 -15.78
C PHE A 223 -0.88 0.40 -15.25
N MET A 224 -0.89 -0.61 -16.12
CA MET A 224 -1.21 -1.97 -15.69
C MET A 224 0.03 -2.66 -15.12
N SER A 225 -0.05 -3.07 -13.86
CA SER A 225 1.02 -3.79 -13.17
C SER A 225 1.16 -5.23 -13.69
N VAL A 226 2.30 -5.82 -13.43
CA VAL A 226 2.57 -7.25 -13.71
C VAL A 226 1.67 -8.19 -12.91
N ALA A 227 1.12 -7.73 -11.79
CA ALA A 227 0.14 -8.48 -10.98
C ALA A 227 -1.29 -8.42 -11.55
N GLY A 228 -1.51 -7.73 -12.68
CA GLY A 228 -2.83 -7.56 -13.30
C GLY A 228 -3.74 -6.57 -12.56
N LEU A 229 -3.16 -5.71 -11.76
CA LEU A 229 -3.85 -4.64 -11.04
C LEU A 229 -3.44 -3.28 -11.62
N PRO A 230 -4.37 -2.32 -11.79
CA PRO A 230 -3.99 -0.94 -12.02
C PRO A 230 -3.01 -0.47 -10.96
N ALA A 231 -2.02 0.30 -11.36
CA ALA A 231 -0.99 0.83 -10.49
C ALA A 231 -0.66 2.27 -10.81
N ARG A 232 -0.12 3.01 -9.85
CA ARG A 232 0.29 4.40 -10.01
C ARG A 232 1.69 4.64 -9.47
N GLY A 233 2.51 5.31 -10.27
CA GLY A 233 3.88 5.62 -9.91
C GLY A 233 4.42 6.86 -10.61
N VAL A 234 5.65 7.22 -10.29
CA VAL A 234 6.36 8.36 -10.88
C VAL A 234 6.93 7.99 -12.24
N MET A 235 6.76 8.86 -13.24
CA MET A 235 7.28 8.74 -14.61
C MET A 235 8.81 8.87 -14.64
N THR A 236 9.51 7.93 -14.05
CA THR A 236 10.97 7.83 -14.13
C THR A 236 11.42 7.46 -15.56
N PRO A 237 12.70 7.62 -15.90
CA PRO A 237 13.22 7.18 -17.20
C PRO A 237 12.92 5.71 -17.49
N TRP A 238 12.95 4.84 -16.46
CA TRP A 238 12.57 3.44 -16.62
C TRP A 238 11.10 3.29 -17.01
N LEU A 239 10.17 3.87 -16.25
CA LEU A 239 8.73 3.75 -16.51
C LEU A 239 8.37 4.34 -17.86
N LYS A 240 8.94 5.50 -18.22
CA LYS A 240 8.76 6.12 -19.54
C LYS A 240 9.19 5.19 -20.68
N ASN A 241 10.34 4.55 -20.55
CA ASN A 241 10.84 3.60 -21.55
C ASN A 241 10.00 2.32 -21.61
N TYR A 242 9.51 1.84 -20.48
CA TYR A 242 8.61 0.70 -20.42
C TYR A 242 7.29 1.00 -21.14
N LEU A 243 6.61 2.10 -20.80
CA LEU A 243 5.32 2.47 -21.39
C LEU A 243 5.41 2.67 -22.92
N LYS A 244 6.49 3.25 -23.45
CA LYS A 244 6.72 3.34 -24.89
C LYS A 244 6.78 1.99 -25.60
N ARG A 245 7.12 0.93 -24.88
CA ARG A 245 7.30 -0.42 -25.42
C ARG A 245 6.23 -1.39 -24.97
N GLU A 246 5.31 -0.97 -24.12
CA GLU A 246 4.33 -1.82 -23.45
C GLU A 246 3.52 -2.67 -24.44
N SER A 247 2.91 -2.04 -25.46
CA SER A 247 2.12 -2.76 -26.47
C SER A 247 2.94 -3.80 -27.23
N LEU A 248 4.20 -3.49 -27.57
CA LEU A 248 5.11 -4.45 -28.21
C LEU A 248 5.47 -5.61 -27.25
N LEU A 249 5.70 -5.33 -25.97
CA LEU A 249 6.01 -6.37 -24.98
C LEU A 249 4.78 -7.25 -24.74
N GLN A 250 3.61 -6.67 -24.66
CA GLN A 250 2.33 -7.38 -24.52
C GLN A 250 2.03 -8.27 -25.74
N SER A 251 2.26 -7.81 -26.96
CA SER A 251 2.07 -8.61 -28.18
C SER A 251 3.03 -9.81 -28.28
N LYS A 252 4.16 -9.75 -27.56
CA LYS A 252 5.17 -10.82 -27.44
C LYS A 252 5.07 -11.61 -26.15
N ALA A 253 4.00 -11.42 -25.38
CA ALA A 253 3.81 -12.12 -24.11
C ALA A 253 3.72 -13.64 -24.35
N ARG A 254 4.47 -14.40 -23.58
CA ARG A 254 4.47 -15.87 -23.62
C ARG A 254 4.74 -16.42 -22.23
N CYS A 255 4.13 -17.53 -21.90
CA CYS A 255 4.41 -18.27 -20.67
C CYS A 255 5.81 -18.88 -20.69
N GLY A 256 6.50 -18.82 -19.57
CA GLY A 256 7.82 -19.42 -19.38
C GLY A 256 8.41 -19.10 -18.03
N ALA A 257 8.75 -20.11 -17.25
CA ALA A 257 9.36 -19.93 -15.93
C ALA A 257 10.71 -19.20 -16.03
N GLU A 258 11.44 -19.39 -17.14
CA GLU A 258 12.70 -18.71 -17.46
C GLU A 258 12.54 -17.18 -17.60
N ARG A 259 11.33 -16.68 -17.77
CA ARG A 259 11.03 -15.24 -17.82
C ARG A 259 10.95 -14.59 -16.43
N CYS A 260 10.89 -15.38 -15.39
CA CYS A 260 11.05 -14.89 -14.04
C CYS A 260 12.52 -14.52 -13.81
N ALA A 261 12.87 -13.25 -13.97
CA ALA A 261 14.26 -12.77 -13.99
C ALA A 261 15.06 -13.15 -12.73
N ALA A 262 14.39 -13.25 -11.59
CA ALA A 262 15.01 -13.63 -10.32
C ALA A 262 14.74 -15.09 -9.91
N GLY A 263 13.93 -15.85 -10.68
CA GLY A 263 13.51 -17.21 -10.32
C GLY A 263 12.64 -17.31 -9.07
N LEU A 264 12.17 -16.18 -8.53
CA LEU A 264 11.55 -16.09 -7.20
C LEU A 264 10.08 -16.50 -7.18
N HIS A 265 9.39 -16.46 -8.32
CA HIS A 265 7.94 -16.68 -8.39
C HIS A 265 7.15 -15.86 -7.34
N CYS A 266 7.57 -14.60 -7.11
CA CYS A 266 7.15 -13.76 -6.01
C CYS A 266 5.66 -13.38 -6.00
N LEU A 267 4.95 -13.54 -7.11
CA LEU A 267 3.52 -13.24 -7.26
C LEU A 267 2.71 -14.50 -7.56
N THR A 268 1.49 -14.57 -7.02
CA THR A 268 0.51 -15.64 -7.35
C THR A 268 0.19 -15.66 -8.83
N VAL A 269 -0.01 -14.47 -9.42
CA VAL A 269 -0.20 -14.27 -10.88
C VAL A 269 0.81 -13.23 -11.35
N CYS A 270 1.52 -13.48 -12.45
CA CYS A 270 2.55 -12.61 -12.98
C CYS A 270 2.45 -12.50 -14.51
N GLY A 271 2.17 -11.30 -15.01
CA GLY A 271 2.04 -11.05 -16.45
C GLY A 271 3.25 -11.49 -17.26
N LEU A 272 4.45 -11.27 -16.72
CA LEU A 272 5.71 -11.64 -17.36
C LEU A 272 5.95 -13.17 -17.39
N ARG A 273 5.82 -13.85 -16.25
CA ARG A 273 6.04 -15.29 -16.10
C ARG A 273 4.94 -16.10 -16.79
N ASP A 274 3.69 -15.71 -16.59
CA ASP A 274 2.52 -16.46 -17.02
C ASP A 274 2.07 -16.08 -18.44
N GLY A 275 2.75 -15.11 -19.08
CA GLY A 275 2.48 -14.72 -20.47
C GLY A 275 1.14 -14.01 -20.65
N LEU A 276 0.66 -13.29 -19.66
CA LEU A 276 -0.63 -12.60 -19.69
C LEU A 276 -0.52 -11.27 -20.42
N ALA A 277 -0.89 -11.21 -21.70
CA ALA A 277 -0.70 -10.07 -22.57
C ALA A 277 -1.38 -8.76 -22.12
N LYS A 278 -2.44 -8.85 -21.30
CA LYS A 278 -3.13 -7.67 -20.75
C LYS A 278 -2.48 -7.09 -19.49
N PHE A 279 -1.46 -7.79 -18.96
CA PHE A 279 -0.76 -7.40 -17.74
C PHE A 279 0.60 -6.78 -18.08
N GLY A 280 1.21 -6.11 -17.11
CA GLY A 280 2.57 -5.60 -17.24
C GLY A 280 3.57 -6.69 -17.62
N GLN A 281 4.53 -6.37 -18.46
CA GLN A 281 5.54 -7.29 -18.97
C GLN A 281 6.94 -6.91 -18.46
N PHE A 282 7.11 -6.87 -17.13
CA PHE A 282 8.37 -6.54 -16.45
C PHE A 282 8.52 -7.32 -15.14
N CYS A 283 9.73 -7.42 -14.62
CA CYS A 283 9.95 -8.03 -13.30
C CYS A 283 9.78 -6.97 -12.20
N ILE A 284 8.68 -7.03 -11.43
CA ILE A 284 8.38 -6.05 -10.38
C ILE A 284 9.44 -6.09 -9.26
N ASP A 285 9.89 -7.27 -8.87
CA ASP A 285 10.92 -7.44 -7.84
C ASP A 285 12.21 -6.67 -8.21
N SER A 286 12.70 -6.86 -9.43
CA SER A 286 13.91 -6.18 -9.91
C SER A 286 13.77 -4.66 -9.92
N GLN A 287 12.58 -4.15 -10.32
CA GLN A 287 12.33 -2.71 -10.39
C GLN A 287 12.12 -2.08 -9.02
N LEU A 288 11.43 -2.75 -8.11
CA LEU A 288 11.29 -2.27 -6.73
C LEU A 288 12.63 -2.32 -6.00
N ALA A 289 13.41 -3.39 -6.20
CA ALA A 289 14.75 -3.48 -5.64
C ALA A 289 15.69 -2.38 -6.16
N ALA A 290 15.58 -1.99 -7.44
CA ALA A 290 16.34 -0.87 -7.99
C ALA A 290 15.90 0.46 -7.37
N ALA A 291 14.60 0.67 -7.19
CA ALA A 291 14.07 1.87 -6.52
C ALA A 291 14.57 1.97 -5.07
N MET A 292 14.56 0.87 -4.31
CA MET A 292 15.09 0.83 -2.95
C MET A 292 16.58 1.19 -2.85
N ARG A 293 17.35 0.99 -3.93
CA ARG A 293 18.76 1.40 -4.01
C ARG A 293 18.95 2.81 -4.58
N GLY A 294 17.86 3.54 -4.86
CA GLY A 294 17.94 4.86 -5.48
C GLY A 294 18.34 4.86 -6.97
N GLU A 295 18.26 3.71 -7.67
CA GLU A 295 18.60 3.60 -9.09
C GLU A 295 17.44 4.12 -9.97
N ILE A 296 17.33 5.45 -10.15
CA ILE A 296 16.19 6.11 -10.81
C ILE A 296 15.98 5.60 -12.24
N SER A 297 17.05 5.34 -12.97
CA SER A 297 16.97 4.87 -14.37
C SER A 297 16.46 3.44 -14.53
N LYS A 298 16.36 2.67 -13.43
CA LYS A 298 15.90 1.28 -13.41
C LYS A 298 14.72 1.04 -12.47
N GLY A 299 14.49 1.94 -11.52
CA GLY A 299 13.52 1.77 -10.44
C GLY A 299 12.10 2.08 -10.85
N LEU A 300 11.16 1.34 -10.26
CA LEU A 300 9.74 1.64 -10.23
C LEU A 300 9.41 2.27 -8.88
N PHE A 301 8.96 3.53 -8.91
CA PHE A 301 8.65 4.33 -7.73
C PHE A 301 7.15 4.54 -7.63
N PHE A 302 6.51 3.85 -6.72
CA PHE A 302 5.08 4.02 -6.46
C PHE A 302 4.82 5.29 -5.64
N ARG A 303 3.78 6.04 -6.00
CA ARG A 303 3.37 7.26 -5.32
C ARG A 303 1.88 7.52 -5.54
N GLY A 304 1.20 8.07 -4.52
CA GLY A 304 -0.17 8.58 -4.64
C GLY A 304 -0.26 9.84 -5.50
N ALA A 305 -1.45 10.12 -6.04
CA ALA A 305 -1.68 11.23 -6.97
C ALA A 305 -1.64 12.61 -6.28
N SER A 306 -1.97 12.69 -5.00
CA SER A 306 -2.12 13.96 -4.29
C SER A 306 -0.78 14.63 -3.99
N ARG A 307 -0.83 15.96 -3.80
CA ARG A 307 0.31 16.73 -3.28
C ARG A 307 0.72 16.20 -1.91
N LEU A 308 2.00 16.32 -1.58
CA LEU A 308 2.49 16.01 -0.24
C LEU A 308 2.21 17.19 0.71
N PRO A 309 2.01 16.95 2.00
CA PRO A 309 1.71 18.01 2.98
C PRO A 309 2.70 19.17 2.97
N PHE A 310 3.98 18.89 2.82
CA PHE A 310 5.05 19.88 2.82
C PHE A 310 5.69 20.11 1.44
N GLY A 311 4.99 19.73 0.35
CA GLY A 311 5.54 19.83 -1.01
C GLY A 311 6.77 18.96 -1.17
N GLU A 312 7.87 19.55 -1.64
CA GLU A 312 9.15 18.84 -1.87
C GLU A 312 9.99 18.69 -0.60
N ALA A 313 9.60 19.34 0.51
CA ALA A 313 10.38 19.31 1.74
C ALA A 313 10.24 17.97 2.48
N ILE A 314 11.37 17.33 2.74
CA ILE A 314 11.46 16.14 3.60
C ILE A 314 11.57 16.63 5.02
N ARG A 315 10.63 16.24 5.89
CA ARG A 315 10.49 16.76 7.25
C ARG A 315 10.34 15.62 8.25
N PRO A 316 10.62 15.87 9.55
CA PRO A 316 10.41 14.88 10.61
C PRO A 316 8.94 14.42 10.70
N VAL A 317 8.73 13.14 11.01
CA VAL A 317 7.40 12.55 11.25
C VAL A 317 6.62 13.33 12.29
N ARG A 318 7.30 13.83 13.33
CA ARG A 318 6.67 14.65 14.36
C ARG A 318 5.95 15.87 13.78
N GLU A 319 6.60 16.60 12.88
CA GLU A 319 5.99 17.77 12.24
C GLU A 319 4.82 17.40 11.35
N LEU A 320 4.91 16.26 10.66
CA LEU A 320 3.80 15.72 9.86
C LEU A 320 2.58 15.41 10.75
N ILE A 321 2.78 14.76 11.88
CA ILE A 321 1.72 14.44 12.83
C ILE A 321 1.12 15.72 13.43
N GLU A 322 1.94 16.67 13.89
CA GLU A 322 1.48 17.95 14.43
C GLU A 322 0.68 18.75 13.39
N TYR A 323 1.12 18.76 12.13
CA TYR A 323 0.38 19.39 11.05
C TYR A 323 -0.97 18.70 10.82
N MET A 324 -0.99 17.39 10.63
CA MET A 324 -2.20 16.64 10.28
C MET A 324 -3.26 16.66 11.39
N LEU A 325 -2.85 16.61 12.65
CA LEU A 325 -3.77 16.61 13.80
C LEU A 325 -4.14 18.01 14.28
N LEU A 326 -3.16 18.93 14.37
CA LEU A 326 -3.32 20.23 15.01
C LEU A 326 -3.37 21.40 14.03
N GLY A 327 -3.04 21.18 12.75
CA GLY A 327 -2.91 22.24 11.75
C GLY A 327 -1.67 23.13 11.96
N ARG A 328 -0.71 22.68 12.77
CA ARG A 328 0.53 23.44 13.04
C ARG A 328 1.48 23.32 11.86
N TRP A 329 1.75 24.44 11.20
CA TRP A 329 2.70 24.49 10.10
C TRP A 329 4.13 24.60 10.63
N PRO A 330 5.12 23.86 10.10
CA PRO A 330 6.51 23.97 10.54
C PRO A 330 7.07 25.38 10.41
N ALA A 331 7.74 25.89 11.45
CA ALA A 331 8.24 27.25 11.52
C ALA A 331 9.21 27.62 10.37
N ALA A 332 10.01 26.68 9.90
CA ALA A 332 10.93 26.87 8.77
C ALA A 332 10.24 27.05 7.42
N LEU A 333 8.95 26.69 7.30
CA LEU A 333 8.15 26.85 6.08
C LEU A 333 7.25 28.10 6.14
N SER A 334 7.09 28.70 7.30
CA SER A 334 6.25 29.89 7.49
C SER A 334 6.83 31.18 6.91
N GLY A 335 8.13 31.18 6.54
CA GLY A 335 8.80 32.36 5.96
C GLY A 335 8.70 32.53 4.44
N GLY A 336 8.12 31.59 3.69
CA GLY A 336 8.14 31.60 2.23
C GLY A 336 6.82 31.41 1.49
N GLN A 337 5.73 31.06 2.18
CA GLN A 337 4.43 30.80 1.53
C GLN A 337 3.22 31.21 2.38
N ALA A 338 3.22 32.44 2.84
CA ALA A 338 1.98 33.09 3.23
C ALA A 338 1.32 33.65 1.96
N CYS A 339 0.67 32.80 1.18
CA CYS A 339 -0.46 33.15 0.31
C CYS A 339 -0.85 31.97 -0.60
N ILE A 340 -1.58 31.01 -0.09
CA ILE A 340 -2.61 30.34 -0.88
C ILE A 340 -3.84 30.31 0.01
N THR A 341 -4.54 31.43 0.04
CA THR A 341 -5.91 31.55 0.52
C THR A 341 -6.79 30.59 -0.29
N ALA A 342 -7.64 29.94 0.46
CA ALA A 342 -8.77 29.19 -0.07
C ALA A 342 -9.54 30.02 -1.11
N SER A 343 -9.51 29.58 -2.35
CA SER A 343 -10.50 29.91 -3.38
C SER A 343 -10.42 28.85 -4.47
N GLY A 344 -11.53 28.10 -4.63
CA GLY A 344 -11.83 27.15 -5.69
C GLY A 344 -12.00 25.73 -5.22
#